data_c6adad811c058fc53d32eaec26856405
#
_entry.id   c6adad811c058fc53d32eaec26856405
#
_cell.length_a   1.000
_cell.length_b   1.000
_cell.length_c   1.000
_cell.angle_alpha   90.00
_cell.angle_beta   90.00
_cell.angle_gamma   90.00
#
_symmetry.space_group_name_H-M   'P 1'
#
loop_
_entity.id
_entity.type
_entity.pdbx_description
1 polymer ?
#
loop_
_entity_poly.entity_id
_entity_poly.type
_entity_poly.pdbx_seq_one_letter_code
_entity_poly.pdbx_strand_id
1 'polypeptide(L)'
;MKPEARQYEQTAIEVVQSNLPPPVVTFTGPGNVWRLEQDYGYQDGANLITVPAGFQFDLASIPRIFWGLIAPFELSIVAPLLHDFLYKNGGNPAVGTIEPPRVYTRNEADQLFRRVMEIEGVPAWRRHPAYYAVRAFGGRAWHG
;
A
#
# COMPACT_ATOMS: atom_id res chain seq x y z
N MET A 1 7.81 -33.54 -15.35
CA MET A 1 7.23 -33.20 -14.77
C MET A 1 7.55 -32.54 -14.30
N LYS A 2 7.45 -31.80 -14.39
CA LYS A 2 7.57 -31.71 -13.59
C LYS A 2 6.87 -30.83 -12.87
N PRO A 3 5.85 -31.21 -12.28
CA PRO A 3 5.10 -30.41 -11.36
C PRO A 3 5.95 -29.84 -10.29
N GLU A 4 7.01 -30.55 -10.00
CA GLU A 4 7.88 -30.06 -8.96
C GLU A 4 8.53 -28.76 -9.29
N ALA A 5 9.03 -28.62 -10.50
CA ALA A 5 9.69 -27.40 -10.88
C ALA A 5 8.72 -26.25 -10.88
N ARG A 6 7.52 -26.50 -11.35
CA ARG A 6 6.53 -25.47 -11.39
C ARG A 6 6.11 -25.03 -10.02
N GLN A 7 5.95 -26.01 -9.13
CA GLN A 7 5.61 -25.70 -7.78
C GLN A 7 6.65 -24.86 -7.10
N TYR A 8 7.89 -25.17 -7.38
CA TYR A 8 9.00 -24.47 -6.79
C TYR A 8 9.02 -23.04 -7.26
N GLU A 9 8.79 -22.81 -8.52
CA GLU A 9 8.71 -21.47 -9.05
C GLU A 9 7.60 -20.68 -8.42
N GLN A 10 6.46 -21.29 -8.27
CA GLN A 10 5.33 -20.64 -7.65
C GLN A 10 5.61 -20.27 -6.22
N THR A 11 6.24 -21.16 -5.48
CA THR A 11 6.59 -20.87 -4.11
C THR A 11 7.53 -19.69 -4.02
N ALA A 12 8.52 -19.64 -4.92
CA ALA A 12 9.45 -18.54 -4.93
C ALA A 12 8.76 -17.22 -5.21
N ILE A 13 7.80 -17.24 -6.15
CA ILE A 13 7.05 -16.03 -6.46
C ILE A 13 6.22 -15.61 -5.28
N GLU A 14 5.61 -16.55 -4.59
CA GLU A 14 4.80 -16.22 -3.44
C GLU A 14 5.62 -15.58 -2.34
N VAL A 15 6.82 -16.08 -2.12
CA VAL A 15 7.69 -15.50 -1.12
C VAL A 15 8.03 -14.06 -1.48
N VAL A 16 8.32 -13.81 -2.77
CA VAL A 16 8.65 -12.47 -3.21
C VAL A 16 7.46 -11.54 -3.12
N GLN A 17 6.27 -12.05 -3.46
CA GLN A 17 5.08 -11.22 -3.50
C GLN A 17 4.41 -11.04 -2.16
N SER A 18 5.00 -11.64 -1.14
CA SER A 18 4.47 -11.52 0.21
C SER A 18 3.34 -12.47 0.49
N ASN A 19 2.96 -12.54 1.75
CA ASN A 19 1.86 -13.34 2.19
C ASN A 19 0.57 -12.56 2.29
N LEU A 20 0.57 -11.33 1.79
CA LEU A 20 -0.62 -10.50 1.86
C LEU A 20 -1.58 -10.86 0.75
N PRO A 21 -2.86 -10.99 1.05
CA PRO A 21 -3.83 -11.22 -0.02
C PRO A 21 -3.92 -9.98 -0.89
N PRO A 22 -4.13 -10.14 -2.20
CA PRO A 22 -4.25 -8.99 -3.06
C PRO A 22 -5.59 -8.31 -2.86
N PRO A 23 -5.62 -6.97 -2.82
CA PRO A 23 -6.90 -6.27 -2.78
C PRO A 23 -7.61 -6.38 -4.12
N VAL A 24 -8.93 -6.34 -4.07
CA VAL A 24 -9.73 -6.37 -5.29
C VAL A 24 -10.00 -4.92 -5.68
N VAL A 25 -9.41 -4.50 -6.80
CA VAL A 25 -9.48 -3.10 -7.21
C VAL A 25 -9.92 -2.99 -8.66
N THR A 26 -10.51 -1.85 -9.01
CA THR A 26 -10.87 -1.49 -10.37
C THR A 26 -10.11 -0.22 -10.73
N PHE A 27 -9.46 -0.25 -11.88
CA PHE A 27 -8.78 0.93 -12.39
C PHE A 27 -9.79 1.76 -13.16
N THR A 28 -9.96 3.02 -12.77
CA THR A 28 -10.99 3.84 -13.39
C THR A 28 -10.49 4.63 -14.59
N GLY A 29 -9.23 4.46 -14.96
CA GLY A 29 -8.71 5.06 -16.20
C GLY A 29 -8.25 6.49 -16.01
N PRO A 30 -9.03 7.46 -16.46
CA PRO A 30 -8.56 8.84 -16.41
C PRO A 30 -8.17 9.25 -15.00
N GLY A 31 -7.00 9.88 -14.85
CA GLY A 31 -6.54 10.33 -13.57
C GLY A 31 -5.83 9.29 -12.74
N ASN A 32 -5.68 8.08 -13.27
CA ASN A 32 -4.97 7.00 -12.57
C ASN A 32 -5.56 6.74 -11.19
N VAL A 33 -6.88 6.68 -11.12
CA VAL A 33 -7.60 6.43 -9.88
C VAL A 33 -7.99 4.97 -9.82
N TRP A 34 -7.77 4.37 -8.66
CA TRP A 34 -8.12 2.98 -8.37
C TRP A 34 -9.23 2.98 -7.34
N ARG A 35 -10.17 2.06 -7.46
CA ARG A 35 -11.25 1.93 -6.49
C ARG A 35 -11.21 0.54 -5.89
N LEU A 36 -11.28 0.49 -4.56
CA LEU A 36 -11.31 -0.77 -3.83
C LEU A 36 -12.73 -1.35 -3.92
N GLU A 37 -12.83 -2.61 -4.33
CA GLU A 37 -14.15 -3.23 -4.54
C GLU A 37 -14.65 -4.00 -3.32
N GLN A 38 -13.76 -4.38 -2.42
CA GLN A 38 -14.11 -5.09 -1.20
C GLN A 38 -13.28 -4.51 -0.07
N ASP A 39 -13.80 -4.62 1.15
CA ASP A 39 -13.03 -4.21 2.32
C ASP A 39 -11.69 -4.92 2.33
N TYR A 40 -10.65 -4.21 2.71
CA TYR A 40 -9.32 -4.79 2.80
C TYR A 40 -8.75 -4.58 4.19
N GLY A 41 -8.41 -5.70 4.85
CA GLY A 41 -7.84 -5.64 6.19
C GLY A 41 -6.35 -5.89 6.18
N TYR A 42 -5.60 -5.07 6.90
CA TYR A 42 -4.16 -5.25 7.06
C TYR A 42 -3.82 -5.18 8.55
N GLN A 43 -3.09 -6.20 9.02
CA GLN A 43 -2.70 -6.27 10.42
C GLN A 43 -1.36 -5.57 10.59
N ASP A 44 -1.37 -4.41 11.23
CA ASP A 44 -0.15 -3.66 11.54
C ASP A 44 0.16 -3.84 13.02
N GLY A 45 0.97 -4.83 13.33
CA GLY A 45 1.24 -5.17 14.71
C GLY A 45 -0.05 -5.55 15.42
N ALA A 46 -0.40 -4.81 16.47
CA ALA A 46 -1.61 -5.07 17.24
C ALA A 46 -2.86 -4.45 16.63
N ASN A 47 -2.70 -3.60 15.61
CA ASN A 47 -3.83 -2.84 15.06
C ASN A 47 -4.26 -3.40 13.72
N LEU A 48 -5.53 -3.69 13.58
CA LEU A 48 -6.09 -4.10 12.28
C LEU A 48 -6.65 -2.87 11.59
N ILE A 49 -6.12 -2.57 10.42
CA ILE A 49 -6.59 -1.45 9.59
C ILE A 49 -7.51 -2.03 8.53
N THR A 50 -8.75 -1.58 8.49
CA THR A 50 -9.71 -2.01 7.48
C THR A 50 -10.04 -0.84 6.56
N VAL A 51 -9.61 -0.95 5.31
CA VAL A 51 -9.95 0.05 4.30
C VAL A 51 -11.28 -0.37 3.70
N PRO A 52 -12.29 0.51 3.73
CA PRO A 52 -13.62 0.10 3.28
C PRO A 52 -13.72 0.02 1.76
N ALA A 53 -14.59 -0.86 1.29
CA ALA A 53 -14.93 -0.93 -0.13
C ALA A 53 -15.39 0.44 -0.60
N GLY A 54 -15.07 0.76 -1.84
CA GLY A 54 -15.42 2.06 -2.40
C GLY A 54 -14.33 3.11 -2.22
N PHE A 55 -13.33 2.84 -1.40
CA PHE A 55 -12.25 3.80 -1.23
C PHE A 55 -11.47 3.95 -2.54
N GLN A 56 -11.20 5.20 -2.91
CA GLN A 56 -10.44 5.51 -4.12
C GLN A 56 -9.06 6.02 -3.73
N PHE A 57 -8.04 5.57 -4.45
CA PHE A 57 -6.68 6.00 -4.18
C PHE A 57 -5.95 6.28 -5.49
N ASP A 58 -5.02 7.24 -5.47
CA ASP A 58 -4.47 7.81 -6.69
C ASP A 58 -3.00 8.19 -6.63
N LEU A 59 -2.29 7.84 -5.57
CA LEU A 59 -0.86 8.16 -5.42
C LEU A 59 -0.60 9.66 -5.33
N ALA A 60 -1.57 10.45 -4.89
CA ALA A 60 -1.42 11.90 -4.84
C ALA A 60 -0.28 12.35 -3.92
N SER A 61 0.08 11.54 -2.95
CA SER A 61 1.18 11.86 -2.03
C SER A 61 2.57 11.65 -2.63
N ILE A 62 2.65 11.07 -3.83
CA ILE A 62 3.91 10.74 -4.48
C ILE A 62 4.00 11.54 -5.77
N PRO A 63 5.06 12.34 -5.95
CA PRO A 63 5.22 13.08 -7.20
C PRO A 63 5.28 12.13 -8.40
N ARG A 64 4.71 12.58 -9.51
CA ARG A 64 4.58 11.76 -10.70
C ARG A 64 5.90 11.18 -11.19
N ILE A 65 6.96 11.96 -11.06
CA ILE A 65 8.26 11.54 -11.53
C ILE A 65 8.76 10.30 -10.79
N PHE A 66 8.21 10.03 -9.60
CA PHE A 66 8.61 8.86 -8.81
C PHE A 66 7.68 7.68 -8.95
N TRP A 67 6.61 7.78 -9.76
CA TRP A 67 5.67 6.69 -9.90
C TRP A 67 6.31 5.42 -10.41
N GLY A 68 7.35 5.54 -11.23
CA GLY A 68 8.06 4.37 -11.72
C GLY A 68 8.73 3.53 -10.64
N LEU A 69 8.91 4.09 -9.44
CA LEU A 69 9.53 3.36 -8.35
C LEU A 69 8.56 2.37 -7.70
N ILE A 70 7.28 2.65 -7.75
CA ILE A 70 6.28 1.76 -7.17
C ILE A 70 5.45 1.04 -8.22
N ALA A 71 5.55 1.43 -9.47
CA ALA A 71 4.97 0.69 -10.57
C ALA A 71 5.99 -0.35 -11.00
N PRO A 72 5.57 -1.47 -11.51
CA PRO A 72 4.19 -1.84 -11.75
C PRO A 72 3.48 -2.20 -10.44
N PHE A 73 2.22 -1.92 -10.40
CA PHE A 73 1.41 -2.17 -9.21
C PHE A 73 1.31 -3.64 -8.88
N GLU A 74 1.60 -4.52 -9.82
CA GLU A 74 1.62 -5.93 -9.51
C GLU A 74 2.59 -6.27 -8.40
N LEU A 75 3.58 -5.42 -8.18
CA LEU A 75 4.54 -5.68 -7.13
C LEU A 75 4.09 -5.12 -5.78
N SER A 76 3.29 -4.05 -5.79
CA SER A 76 2.87 -3.47 -4.53
C SER A 76 1.61 -2.65 -4.73
N ILE A 77 0.46 -3.21 -4.37
CA ILE A 77 -0.81 -2.50 -4.35
C ILE A 77 -1.21 -2.16 -2.94
N VAL A 78 -0.87 -3.02 -1.98
CA VAL A 78 -1.27 -2.82 -0.59
C VAL A 78 -0.59 -1.58 -0.01
N ALA A 79 0.69 -1.39 -0.32
CA ALA A 79 1.43 -0.26 0.23
C ALA A 79 0.81 1.08 -0.18
N PRO A 80 0.58 1.36 -1.47
CA PRO A 80 -0.06 2.63 -1.82
C PRO A 80 -1.50 2.73 -1.35
N LEU A 81 -2.21 1.61 -1.25
CA LEU A 81 -3.58 1.63 -0.74
C LEU A 81 -3.63 2.11 0.70
N LEU A 82 -2.83 1.51 1.57
CA LEU A 82 -2.81 1.87 2.97
C LEU A 82 -2.29 3.29 3.16
N HIS A 83 -1.26 3.65 2.43
CA HIS A 83 -0.66 4.96 2.53
C HIS A 83 -1.66 6.05 2.17
N ASP A 84 -2.35 5.88 1.06
CA ASP A 84 -3.31 6.85 0.61
C ASP A 84 -4.50 6.94 1.57
N PHE A 85 -4.92 5.80 2.11
CA PHE A 85 -6.01 5.76 3.07
C PHE A 85 -5.65 6.57 4.32
N LEU A 86 -4.47 6.35 4.86
CA LEU A 86 -4.05 7.08 6.04
C LEU A 86 -3.86 8.56 5.73
N TYR A 87 -3.31 8.89 4.57
CA TYR A 87 -3.12 10.29 4.20
C TYR A 87 -4.45 11.03 4.05
N LYS A 88 -5.42 10.41 3.41
CA LYS A 88 -6.70 11.09 3.19
C LYS A 88 -7.48 11.29 4.47
N ASN A 89 -7.18 10.52 5.49
CA ASN A 89 -7.85 10.60 6.78
C ASN A 89 -6.97 11.22 7.86
N GLY A 90 -5.80 11.75 7.49
CA GLY A 90 -4.91 12.36 8.46
C GLY A 90 -4.51 11.39 9.58
N GLY A 91 -4.42 10.10 9.26
CA GLY A 91 -4.06 9.08 10.22
C GLY A 91 -5.16 8.71 11.20
N ASN A 92 -6.34 9.30 11.06
CA ASN A 92 -7.43 9.11 12.01
C ASN A 92 -8.75 8.86 11.29
N PRO A 93 -8.88 7.69 10.64
CA PRO A 93 -10.10 7.39 9.89
C PRO A 93 -11.28 7.14 10.81
N ALA A 94 -12.43 6.88 10.19
CA ALA A 94 -13.67 6.69 10.92
C ALA A 94 -13.54 5.62 12.00
N VAL A 95 -14.33 5.79 13.06
CA VAL A 95 -14.35 4.86 14.17
C VAL A 95 -14.63 3.44 13.65
N GLY A 96 -13.85 2.50 14.15
CA GLY A 96 -14.00 1.10 13.76
C GLY A 96 -13.13 0.66 12.61
N THR A 97 -12.49 1.60 11.92
CA THR A 97 -11.59 1.21 10.81
C THR A 97 -10.22 0.77 11.30
N ILE A 98 -9.80 1.19 12.48
CA ILE A 98 -8.56 0.71 13.10
C ILE A 98 -8.92 0.15 14.47
N GLU A 99 -8.67 -1.14 14.67
CA GLU A 99 -9.03 -1.82 15.90
C GLU A 99 -7.85 -2.59 16.45
N PRO A 100 -7.44 -2.38 17.70
CA PRO A 100 -7.90 -1.30 18.60
C PRO A 100 -7.59 0.07 18.01
N PRO A 101 -8.31 1.11 18.46
CA PRO A 101 -8.12 2.44 17.89
C PRO A 101 -6.68 2.93 18.00
N ARG A 102 -6.22 3.56 16.96
CA ARG A 102 -4.89 4.16 16.92
C ARG A 102 -4.91 5.29 15.91
N VAL A 103 -4.26 6.39 16.26
CA VAL A 103 -4.08 7.51 15.35
C VAL A 103 -2.65 7.47 14.85
N TYR A 104 -2.49 7.48 13.52
CA TYR A 104 -1.17 7.45 12.90
C TYR A 104 -0.70 8.86 12.64
N THR A 105 0.56 9.12 12.93
CA THR A 105 1.18 10.36 12.45
C THR A 105 1.55 10.18 10.99
N ARG A 106 1.84 11.29 10.32
CA ARG A 106 2.28 11.23 8.93
C ARG A 106 3.54 10.39 8.80
N ASN A 107 4.48 10.57 9.73
CA ASN A 107 5.71 9.78 9.71
C ASN A 107 5.42 8.29 9.86
N GLU A 108 4.50 7.94 10.76
CA GLU A 108 4.13 6.54 10.94
C GLU A 108 3.47 5.96 9.71
N ALA A 109 2.65 6.74 9.02
CA ALA A 109 2.05 6.31 7.76
C ALA A 109 3.11 6.05 6.70
N ASP A 110 4.12 6.91 6.64
CA ASP A 110 5.21 6.75 5.68
C ASP A 110 6.10 5.55 6.02
N GLN A 111 6.32 5.31 7.32
CA GLN A 111 7.07 4.12 7.75
C GLN A 111 6.30 2.85 7.40
N LEU A 112 4.99 2.86 7.61
CA LEU A 112 4.17 1.72 7.23
C LEU A 112 4.24 1.47 5.74
N PHE A 113 4.19 2.52 4.94
CA PHE A 113 4.33 2.42 3.49
C PHE A 113 5.61 1.68 3.12
N ARG A 114 6.72 2.07 3.73
CA ARG A 114 8.00 1.44 3.46
C ARG A 114 8.01 -0.03 3.88
N ARG A 115 7.48 -0.33 5.07
CA ARG A 115 7.44 -1.71 5.56
C ARG A 115 6.60 -2.60 4.66
N VAL A 116 5.44 -2.11 4.24
CA VAL A 116 4.56 -2.92 3.42
C VAL A 116 5.17 -3.14 2.03
N MET A 117 5.83 -2.13 1.48
CA MET A 117 6.55 -2.33 0.22
C MET A 117 7.59 -3.44 0.36
N GLU A 118 8.28 -3.48 1.49
CA GLU A 118 9.26 -4.53 1.71
C GLU A 118 8.59 -5.91 1.79
N ILE A 119 7.49 -6.00 2.52
CA ILE A 119 6.74 -7.24 2.62
C ILE A 119 6.27 -7.70 1.23
N GLU A 120 5.87 -6.76 0.40
CA GLU A 120 5.39 -7.08 -0.94
C GLU A 120 6.49 -7.30 -1.96
N GLY A 121 7.75 -7.29 -1.53
CA GLY A 121 8.85 -7.65 -2.41
C GLY A 121 9.43 -6.52 -3.23
N VAL A 122 9.09 -5.29 -2.92
CA VAL A 122 9.68 -4.14 -3.62
C VAL A 122 11.14 -4.03 -3.19
N PRO A 123 12.09 -4.09 -4.13
CA PRO A 123 13.49 -4.08 -3.75
C PRO A 123 13.92 -2.74 -3.17
N ALA A 124 15.02 -2.78 -2.40
CA ALA A 124 15.48 -1.60 -1.66
C ALA A 124 15.73 -0.40 -2.56
N TRP A 125 16.26 -0.62 -3.77
CA TRP A 125 16.61 0.48 -4.67
C TRP A 125 15.35 1.22 -5.18
N ARG A 126 14.18 0.61 -5.08
CA ARG A 126 12.91 1.25 -5.38
C ARG A 126 12.22 1.74 -4.13
N ARG A 127 12.27 0.94 -3.09
CA ARG A 127 11.53 1.18 -1.85
C ARG A 127 12.03 2.41 -1.12
N HIS A 128 13.35 2.55 -0.99
CA HIS A 128 13.90 3.68 -0.26
C HIS A 128 13.67 5.00 -0.98
N PRO A 129 13.90 5.12 -2.30
CA PRO A 129 13.57 6.38 -2.98
C PRO A 129 12.10 6.72 -2.90
N ALA A 130 11.21 5.72 -3.00
CA ALA A 130 9.78 5.98 -2.86
C ALA A 130 9.43 6.52 -1.48
N TYR A 131 10.05 5.93 -0.45
CA TYR A 131 9.84 6.40 0.92
C TYR A 131 10.33 7.85 1.08
N TYR A 132 11.52 8.15 0.59
CA TYR A 132 12.04 9.50 0.72
C TYR A 132 11.21 10.50 -0.10
N ALA A 133 10.64 10.06 -1.20
CA ALA A 133 9.78 10.93 -1.98
C ALA A 133 8.53 11.33 -1.19
N VAL A 134 7.87 10.39 -0.52
CA VAL A 134 6.69 10.74 0.27
C VAL A 134 7.07 11.58 1.47
N ARG A 135 8.22 11.33 2.07
CA ARG A 135 8.67 12.19 3.18
C ARG A 135 8.92 13.61 2.73
N ALA A 136 9.54 13.78 1.57
CA ALA A 136 9.92 15.11 1.11
C ALA A 136 8.73 15.87 0.51
N PHE A 137 7.83 15.17 -0.19
CA PHE A 137 6.83 15.86 -1.00
C PHE A 137 5.40 15.54 -0.62
N GLY A 138 5.17 14.57 0.27
CA GLY A 138 3.80 14.14 0.56
C GLY A 138 3.02 15.02 1.50
N GLY A 139 3.66 16.05 2.09
CA GLY A 139 3.01 16.85 3.12
C GLY A 139 1.72 17.50 2.70
N ARG A 140 1.61 17.91 1.44
CA ARG A 140 0.40 18.58 0.96
C ARG A 140 -0.79 17.64 0.89
N ALA A 141 -0.54 16.36 0.71
CA ALA A 141 -1.61 15.36 0.60
C ALA A 141 -2.09 14.87 1.96
N TRP A 142 -1.40 15.22 3.02
CA TRP A 142 -1.77 14.79 4.37
C TRP A 142 -2.89 15.65 4.91
N HIS A 143 -4.00 15.03 5.27
CA HIS A 143 -5.21 15.71 5.75
C HIS A 143 -5.32 15.73 7.27
N GLY A 144 -4.22 15.68 7.96
CA GLY A 144 -4.20 15.67 9.42
C GLY A 144 -4.14 17.04 10.06
#